data_ddbf1eff2aec9b203a9d3aabc2a98cc3
#
_entry.id   ddbf1eff2aec9b203a9d3aabc2a98cc3
#
_cell.length_a   1.000
_cell.length_b   1.000
_cell.length_c   1.000
_cell.angle_alpha   90.00
_cell.angle_beta   90.00
_cell.angle_gamma   90.00
#
_symmetry.space_group_name_H-M   'P 1'
#
loop_
_entity.id
_entity.type
_entity.pdbx_description
1 polymer ?
#
loop_
_entity_poly.entity_id
_entity_poly.type
_entity_poly.pdbx_seq_one_letter_code
_entity_poly.pdbx_strand_id
1 'polypeptide(L)'
;MNDEWLARWEKGQTGWHEAGGNTALRKFWPRLKAGSRVLVPLCGKSPDLLWLAQQGYEVTGVELSEIAVRAFFAEAGIAYDIETTGGLIWFKGLEYQLTIVCGDYFQFTDQPYDALYDRAALVALPPELRSGYIKHTKSLLKADARQMLITLEYDQSKADGPPFSVLPDEVKAYWPALCRAGDLSSLDNMPPKFRDAGISEFTEAVWLTS
;
A
#
# COMPACT_ATOMS: atom_id res chain seq x y z
N MET A 1 6.89 1.92 16.73
CA MET A 1 6.08 1.96 15.49
C MET A 1 5.44 0.60 15.18
N ASN A 2 6.19 -0.50 15.05
CA ASN A 2 5.57 -1.82 14.77
C ASN A 2 4.52 -2.21 15.81
N ASP A 3 4.81 -2.06 17.10
CA ASP A 3 3.88 -2.37 18.19
C ASP A 3 2.59 -1.54 18.14
N GLU A 4 2.67 -0.29 17.69
CA GLU A 4 1.49 0.59 17.56
C GLU A 4 0.56 0.11 16.45
N TRP A 5 1.13 -0.33 15.31
CA TRP A 5 0.33 -0.88 14.21
C TRP A 5 -0.32 -2.21 14.60
N LEU A 6 0.42 -3.10 15.28
CA LEU A 6 -0.13 -4.35 15.80
C LEU A 6 -1.28 -4.08 16.78
N ALA A 7 -1.09 -3.14 17.72
CA ALA A 7 -2.12 -2.75 18.67
C ALA A 7 -3.38 -2.16 18.00
N ARG A 8 -3.23 -1.45 16.86
CA ARG A 8 -4.38 -0.95 16.10
C ARG A 8 -5.20 -2.09 15.49
N TRP A 9 -4.52 -3.10 14.92
CA TRP A 9 -5.19 -4.28 14.39
C TRP A 9 -5.91 -5.08 15.49
N GLU A 10 -5.27 -5.29 16.65
CA GLU A 10 -5.88 -5.95 17.81
C GLU A 10 -7.14 -5.24 18.31
N LYS A 11 -7.15 -3.90 18.25
CA LYS A 11 -8.28 -3.05 18.69
C LYS A 11 -9.32 -2.82 17.59
N GLY A 12 -9.14 -3.38 16.38
CA GLY A 12 -10.03 -3.14 15.24
C GLY A 12 -10.04 -1.69 14.73
N GLN A 13 -9.00 -0.91 15.03
CA GLN A 13 -8.87 0.48 14.61
C GLN A 13 -8.32 0.56 13.19
N THR A 14 -9.12 0.25 12.19
CA THR A 14 -8.73 0.09 10.78
C THR A 14 -9.34 1.16 9.86
N GLY A 15 -9.41 2.40 10.32
CA GLY A 15 -10.07 3.51 9.60
C GLY A 15 -9.48 3.85 8.21
N TRP A 16 -8.33 3.27 7.85
CA TRP A 16 -7.72 3.37 6.52
C TRP A 16 -8.20 2.29 5.54
N HIS A 17 -8.95 1.28 6.03
CA HIS A 17 -9.43 0.19 5.21
C HIS A 17 -10.63 0.62 4.36
N GLU A 18 -10.56 0.34 3.06
CA GLU A 18 -11.61 0.56 2.07
C GLU A 18 -12.18 -0.80 1.64
N ALA A 19 -13.35 -1.16 2.16
CA ALA A 19 -13.98 -2.45 1.87
C ALA A 19 -14.28 -2.68 0.38
N GLY A 20 -14.49 -1.60 -0.39
CA GLY A 20 -14.71 -1.64 -1.84
C GLY A 20 -13.45 -1.60 -2.69
N GLY A 21 -12.27 -1.49 -2.08
CA GLY A 21 -11.01 -1.21 -2.76
C GLY A 21 -10.89 0.22 -3.25
N ASN A 22 -9.68 0.61 -3.65
CA ASN A 22 -9.40 1.98 -4.06
C ASN A 22 -9.84 2.26 -5.49
N THR A 23 -10.61 3.32 -5.70
CA THR A 23 -11.13 3.70 -7.02
C THR A 23 -10.04 4.19 -7.97
N ALA A 24 -8.97 4.81 -7.43
CA ALA A 24 -7.83 5.24 -8.24
C ALA A 24 -7.10 4.06 -8.87
N LEU A 25 -6.95 2.95 -8.14
CA LEU A 25 -6.35 1.73 -8.68
C LEU A 25 -7.06 1.31 -9.97
N ARG A 26 -8.38 1.19 -9.91
CA ARG A 26 -9.18 0.76 -11.08
C ARG A 26 -9.15 1.74 -12.23
N LYS A 27 -9.03 3.04 -11.94
CA LYS A 27 -9.03 4.11 -12.95
C LYS A 27 -7.67 4.34 -13.60
N PHE A 28 -6.59 4.24 -12.83
CA PHE A 28 -5.26 4.70 -13.26
C PHE A 28 -4.23 3.58 -13.39
N TRP A 29 -4.52 2.35 -12.93
CA TRP A 29 -3.55 1.25 -13.00
C TRP A 29 -3.06 1.01 -14.43
N PRO A 30 -1.75 0.97 -14.68
CA PRO A 30 -1.20 0.72 -15.99
C PRO A 30 -1.50 -0.73 -16.43
N ARG A 31 -1.80 -0.91 -17.71
CA ARG A 31 -1.94 -2.27 -18.25
C ARG A 31 -0.57 -2.94 -18.34
N LEU A 32 -0.40 -4.04 -17.60
CA LEU A 32 0.81 -4.84 -17.61
C LEU A 32 0.59 -6.16 -18.37
N LYS A 33 1.68 -6.85 -18.68
CA LYS A 33 1.63 -8.21 -19.23
C LYS A 33 1.07 -9.16 -18.17
N ALA A 34 0.25 -10.14 -18.60
CA ALA A 34 -0.21 -11.19 -17.70
C ALA A 34 0.99 -11.93 -17.08
N GLY A 35 0.87 -12.26 -15.80
CA GLY A 35 1.97 -12.84 -15.01
C GLY A 35 3.02 -11.83 -14.53
N SER A 36 2.84 -10.52 -14.78
CA SER A 36 3.71 -9.50 -14.18
C SER A 36 3.62 -9.57 -12.66
N ARG A 37 4.76 -9.45 -12.00
CA ARG A 37 4.89 -9.49 -10.54
C ARG A 37 4.62 -8.11 -9.95
N VAL A 38 3.64 -8.00 -9.06
CA VAL A 38 3.21 -6.75 -8.43
C VAL A 38 3.49 -6.78 -6.94
N LEU A 39 4.24 -5.80 -6.43
CA LEU A 39 4.49 -5.62 -5.01
C LEU A 39 3.47 -4.64 -4.41
N VAL A 40 2.89 -5.02 -3.27
CA VAL A 40 1.99 -4.16 -2.49
C VAL A 40 2.51 -4.10 -1.04
N PRO A 41 3.31 -3.08 -0.69
CA PRO A 41 3.87 -2.95 0.65
C PRO A 41 2.81 -2.51 1.68
N LEU A 42 2.97 -2.95 2.94
CA LEU A 42 2.13 -2.60 4.09
C LEU A 42 0.62 -2.73 3.75
N CYS A 43 0.27 -3.85 3.12
CA CYS A 43 -0.98 -4.00 2.37
C CYS A 43 -2.23 -4.12 3.24
N GLY A 44 -2.08 -4.36 4.54
CA GLY A 44 -3.22 -4.64 5.41
C GLY A 44 -4.06 -5.81 4.89
N LYS A 45 -5.37 -5.63 4.90
CA LYS A 45 -6.35 -6.54 4.30
C LYS A 45 -7.04 -5.91 3.07
N SER A 46 -6.30 -5.14 2.28
CA SER A 46 -6.87 -4.43 1.13
C SER A 46 -7.44 -5.38 0.08
N PRO A 47 -8.70 -5.21 -0.35
CA PRO A 47 -9.26 -5.99 -1.47
C PRO A 47 -8.60 -5.67 -2.81
N ASP A 48 -7.77 -4.63 -2.89
CA ASP A 48 -6.98 -4.29 -4.07
C ASP A 48 -6.02 -5.43 -4.48
N LEU A 49 -5.53 -6.20 -3.50
CA LEU A 49 -4.69 -7.38 -3.75
C LEU A 49 -5.42 -8.41 -4.62
N LEU A 50 -6.66 -8.73 -4.25
CA LEU A 50 -7.47 -9.67 -5.02
C LEU A 50 -7.82 -9.10 -6.39
N TRP A 51 -8.17 -7.81 -6.47
CA TRP A 51 -8.44 -7.17 -7.75
C TRP A 51 -7.24 -7.27 -8.72
N LEU A 52 -6.02 -6.99 -8.25
CA LEU A 52 -4.80 -7.13 -9.04
C LEU A 52 -4.57 -8.58 -9.49
N ALA A 53 -4.76 -9.56 -8.60
CA ALA A 53 -4.62 -10.97 -8.94
C ALA A 53 -5.65 -11.43 -9.98
N GLN A 54 -6.88 -10.91 -9.91
CA GLN A 54 -7.94 -11.15 -10.90
C GLN A 54 -7.63 -10.54 -12.28
N GLN A 55 -6.75 -9.53 -12.36
CA GLN A 55 -6.23 -9.04 -13.64
C GLN A 55 -5.17 -9.95 -14.26
N GLY A 56 -4.81 -11.07 -13.59
CA GLY A 56 -3.83 -12.03 -14.07
C GLY A 56 -2.41 -11.72 -13.68
N TYR A 57 -2.17 -10.91 -12.65
CA TYR A 57 -0.85 -10.60 -12.11
C TYR A 57 -0.46 -11.57 -10.99
N GLU A 58 0.84 -11.76 -10.78
CA GLU A 58 1.40 -12.39 -9.60
C GLU A 58 1.57 -11.34 -8.50
N VAL A 59 0.70 -11.37 -7.50
CA VAL A 59 0.63 -10.32 -6.48
C VAL A 59 1.30 -10.77 -5.18
N THR A 60 2.20 -9.96 -4.67
CA THR A 60 2.79 -10.15 -3.34
C THR A 60 2.49 -8.94 -2.47
N GLY A 61 1.66 -9.15 -1.45
CA GLY A 61 1.47 -8.21 -0.35
C GLY A 61 2.49 -8.47 0.76
N VAL A 62 2.93 -7.42 1.45
CA VAL A 62 3.72 -7.55 2.68
C VAL A 62 3.00 -6.82 3.79
N GLU A 63 2.72 -7.51 4.89
CA GLU A 63 1.95 -6.97 6.03
C GLU A 63 2.55 -7.43 7.36
N LEU A 64 2.63 -6.53 8.32
CA LEU A 64 3.19 -6.83 9.64
C LEU A 64 2.24 -7.68 10.51
N SER A 65 0.93 -7.42 10.39
CA SER A 65 -0.10 -8.01 11.24
C SER A 65 -0.65 -9.31 10.68
N GLU A 66 -0.42 -10.42 11.35
CA GLU A 66 -1.03 -11.71 10.98
C GLU A 66 -2.56 -11.65 11.09
N ILE A 67 -3.11 -10.82 11.99
CA ILE A 67 -4.57 -10.59 12.09
C ILE A 67 -5.10 -10.02 10.78
N ALA A 68 -4.40 -9.05 10.19
CA ALA A 68 -4.78 -8.46 8.91
C ALA A 68 -4.73 -9.48 7.77
N VAL A 69 -3.65 -10.26 7.70
CA VAL A 69 -3.47 -11.29 6.67
C VAL A 69 -4.57 -12.34 6.72
N ARG A 70 -4.84 -12.88 7.91
CA ARG A 70 -5.92 -13.86 8.09
C ARG A 70 -7.30 -13.28 7.78
N ALA A 71 -7.55 -12.04 8.19
CA ALA A 71 -8.79 -11.34 7.87
C ALA A 71 -8.97 -11.14 6.36
N PHE A 72 -7.90 -10.81 5.64
CA PHE A 72 -7.94 -10.70 4.17
C PHE A 72 -8.42 -12.00 3.51
N PHE A 73 -7.77 -13.12 3.82
CA PHE A 73 -8.13 -14.41 3.21
C PHE A 73 -9.54 -14.87 3.58
N ALA A 74 -9.95 -14.65 4.84
CA ALA A 74 -11.29 -14.96 5.31
C ALA A 74 -12.37 -14.13 4.60
N GLU A 75 -12.16 -12.81 4.48
CA GLU A 75 -13.11 -11.89 3.83
C GLU A 75 -13.16 -12.10 2.31
N ALA A 76 -12.03 -12.45 1.69
CA ALA A 76 -11.97 -12.79 0.26
C ALA A 76 -12.52 -14.20 -0.06
N GLY A 77 -12.68 -15.05 0.94
CA GLY A 77 -13.12 -16.45 0.74
C GLY A 77 -12.08 -17.32 0.03
N ILE A 78 -10.79 -16.98 0.16
CA ILE A 78 -9.69 -17.66 -0.52
C ILE A 78 -9.02 -18.64 0.46
N ALA A 79 -8.92 -19.90 0.07
CA ALA A 79 -8.09 -20.88 0.78
C ALA A 79 -6.61 -20.61 0.56
N TYR A 80 -5.78 -20.94 1.54
CA TYR A 80 -4.34 -20.67 1.46
C TYR A 80 -3.50 -21.72 2.18
N ASP A 81 -2.27 -21.90 1.71
CA ASP A 81 -1.21 -22.64 2.38
C ASP A 81 -0.27 -21.68 3.13
N ILE A 82 0.38 -22.19 4.16
CA ILE A 82 1.35 -21.43 4.96
C ILE A 82 2.74 -22.06 4.84
N GLU A 83 3.72 -21.24 4.55
CA GLU A 83 5.14 -21.60 4.57
C GLU A 83 5.93 -20.58 5.42
N THR A 84 6.91 -21.04 6.19
CA THR A 84 7.80 -20.14 6.94
C THR A 84 9.20 -20.21 6.35
N THR A 85 9.71 -19.09 5.89
CA THR A 85 11.04 -18.98 5.29
C THR A 85 11.69 -17.65 5.68
N GLY A 86 12.95 -17.67 6.11
CA GLY A 86 13.71 -16.47 6.43
C GLY A 86 13.14 -15.65 7.61
N GLY A 87 12.40 -16.28 8.52
CA GLY A 87 11.74 -15.59 9.64
C GLY A 87 10.42 -14.89 9.27
N LEU A 88 9.99 -15.00 8.02
CA LEU A 88 8.72 -14.48 7.51
C LEU A 88 7.72 -15.63 7.26
N ILE A 89 6.43 -15.33 7.41
CA ILE A 89 5.35 -16.30 7.18
C ILE A 89 4.66 -15.96 5.85
N TRP A 90 4.64 -16.92 4.93
CA TRP A 90 4.11 -16.76 3.59
C TRP A 90 2.73 -17.43 3.50
N PHE A 91 1.69 -16.64 3.29
CA PHE A 91 0.32 -17.09 3.06
C PHE A 91 0.07 -17.11 1.56
N LYS A 92 0.01 -18.30 0.97
CA LYS A 92 -0.11 -18.50 -0.48
C LYS A 92 -1.54 -18.88 -0.84
N GLY A 93 -2.26 -18.03 -1.54
CA GLY A 93 -3.61 -18.30 -2.02
C GLY A 93 -3.63 -19.47 -3.01
N LEU A 94 -4.63 -20.33 -2.91
CA LEU A 94 -4.72 -21.54 -3.76
C LEU A 94 -5.44 -21.26 -5.10
N GLU A 95 -6.27 -20.23 -5.17
CA GLU A 95 -7.13 -19.94 -6.33
C GLU A 95 -6.53 -18.86 -7.24
N TYR A 96 -5.63 -18.03 -6.72
CA TYR A 96 -5.01 -16.92 -7.41
C TYR A 96 -3.51 -16.92 -7.18
N GLN A 97 -2.75 -16.33 -8.11
CA GLN A 97 -1.33 -16.04 -7.90
C GLN A 97 -1.18 -14.85 -6.92
N LEU A 98 -1.56 -15.10 -5.69
CA LEU A 98 -1.62 -14.11 -4.62
C LEU A 98 -0.94 -14.66 -3.38
N THR A 99 0.07 -13.95 -2.91
CA THR A 99 0.79 -14.27 -1.67
C THR A 99 0.76 -13.05 -0.75
N ILE A 100 0.52 -13.24 0.54
CA ILE A 100 0.78 -12.21 1.53
C ILE A 100 1.86 -12.72 2.47
N VAL A 101 2.94 -11.95 2.58
CA VAL A 101 4.07 -12.24 3.46
C VAL A 101 3.86 -11.48 4.76
N CYS A 102 3.72 -12.22 5.86
CA CYS A 102 3.55 -11.64 7.18
C CYS A 102 4.90 -11.46 7.85
N GLY A 103 5.23 -10.22 8.21
CA GLY A 103 6.45 -9.84 8.90
C GLY A 103 6.88 -8.40 8.62
N ASP A 104 8.08 -8.06 9.09
CA ASP A 104 8.65 -6.73 8.90
C ASP A 104 9.05 -6.52 7.43
N TYR A 105 8.45 -5.49 6.82
CA TYR A 105 8.72 -5.12 5.42
C TYR A 105 10.21 -4.89 5.14
N PHE A 106 10.94 -4.33 6.08
CA PHE A 106 12.38 -4.07 5.91
C PHE A 106 13.26 -5.32 5.92
N GLN A 107 12.73 -6.47 6.36
CA GLN A 107 13.39 -7.77 6.30
C GLN A 107 12.96 -8.59 5.08
N PHE A 108 11.92 -8.13 4.36
CA PHE A 108 11.43 -8.82 3.18
C PHE A 108 12.39 -8.68 2.01
N THR A 109 12.72 -9.80 1.38
CA THR A 109 13.51 -9.87 0.15
C THR A 109 12.91 -10.89 -0.79
N ASP A 110 12.92 -10.61 -2.09
CA ASP A 110 12.41 -11.51 -3.12
C ASP A 110 13.07 -11.18 -4.48
N GLN A 111 12.74 -11.95 -5.52
CA GLN A 111 13.09 -11.62 -6.89
C GLN A 111 12.43 -10.30 -7.32
N PRO A 112 13.11 -9.48 -8.14
CA PRO A 112 12.60 -8.15 -8.48
C PRO A 112 11.21 -8.14 -9.10
N TYR A 113 10.40 -7.15 -8.71
CA TYR A 113 9.02 -6.95 -9.17
C TYR A 113 8.94 -6.09 -10.43
N ASP A 114 7.93 -6.39 -11.28
CA ASP A 114 7.62 -5.63 -12.49
C ASP A 114 6.83 -4.36 -12.19
N ALA A 115 6.12 -4.34 -11.06
CA ALA A 115 5.34 -3.17 -10.66
C ALA A 115 5.22 -3.01 -9.14
N LEU A 116 4.95 -1.76 -8.73
CA LEU A 116 4.63 -1.35 -7.38
C LEU A 116 3.22 -0.74 -7.33
N TYR A 117 2.43 -1.17 -6.36
CA TYR A 117 1.23 -0.45 -5.93
C TYR A 117 1.38 -0.01 -4.48
N ASP A 118 1.67 1.28 -4.28
CA ASP A 118 1.82 1.90 -2.96
C ASP A 118 0.59 2.77 -2.65
N ARG A 119 -0.32 2.21 -1.88
CA ARG A 119 -1.46 2.93 -1.30
C ARG A 119 -1.49 2.71 0.20
N ALA A 120 -1.56 3.79 0.94
CA ALA A 120 -1.54 3.80 2.40
C ALA A 120 -0.25 3.26 3.05
N ALA A 121 0.81 2.99 2.29
CA ALA A 121 2.10 2.55 2.81
C ALA A 121 3.02 3.75 3.11
N LEU A 122 3.44 4.52 2.11
CA LEU A 122 4.30 5.70 2.32
C LEU A 122 3.68 6.69 3.31
N VAL A 123 2.39 6.97 3.17
CA VAL A 123 1.66 7.91 4.04
C VAL A 123 1.46 7.40 5.47
N ALA A 124 1.67 6.11 5.73
CA ALA A 124 1.65 5.54 7.08
C ALA A 124 2.95 5.81 7.85
N LEU A 125 4.01 6.21 7.16
CA LEU A 125 5.34 6.36 7.72
C LEU A 125 5.65 7.83 8.08
N PRO A 126 6.17 8.10 9.27
CA PRO A 126 6.66 9.41 9.60
C PRO A 126 7.89 9.77 8.73
N PRO A 127 8.15 11.08 8.50
CA PRO A 127 9.16 11.54 7.53
C PRO A 127 10.54 10.91 7.67
N GLU A 128 10.98 10.67 8.90
CA GLU A 128 12.31 10.11 9.20
C GLU A 128 12.49 8.66 8.74
N LEU A 129 11.41 7.92 8.52
CA LEU A 129 11.46 6.52 8.04
C LEU A 129 11.31 6.39 6.53
N ARG A 130 10.82 7.42 5.85
CA ARG A 130 10.47 7.36 4.43
C ARG A 130 11.67 7.09 3.54
N SER A 131 12.83 7.71 3.81
CA SER A 131 14.02 7.48 3.00
C SER A 131 14.49 6.03 3.02
N GLY A 132 14.43 5.38 4.20
CA GLY A 132 14.72 3.96 4.34
C GLY A 132 13.72 3.08 3.60
N TYR A 133 12.43 3.37 3.74
CA TYR A 133 11.35 2.70 3.04
C TYR A 133 11.52 2.76 1.52
N ILE A 134 11.77 3.95 0.99
CA ILE A 134 11.93 4.18 -0.44
C ILE A 134 13.14 3.45 -0.99
N LYS A 135 14.28 3.50 -0.28
CA LYS A 135 15.50 2.79 -0.66
C LYS A 135 15.25 1.28 -0.70
N HIS A 136 14.58 0.74 0.32
CA HIS A 136 14.25 -0.68 0.40
C HIS A 136 13.28 -1.07 -0.73
N THR A 137 12.17 -0.34 -0.91
CA THR A 137 11.20 -0.58 -1.97
C THR A 137 11.86 -0.59 -3.36
N LYS A 138 12.71 0.40 -3.66
CA LYS A 138 13.44 0.44 -4.94
C LYS A 138 14.35 -0.77 -5.15
N SER A 139 14.94 -1.32 -4.10
CA SER A 139 15.79 -2.52 -4.22
C SER A 139 15.02 -3.79 -4.58
N LEU A 140 13.71 -3.79 -4.37
CA LEU A 140 12.79 -4.87 -4.72
C LEU A 140 12.20 -4.74 -6.13
N LEU A 141 12.45 -3.65 -6.83
CA LEU A 141 11.87 -3.36 -8.13
C LEU A 141 12.88 -3.55 -9.27
N LYS A 142 12.41 -3.98 -10.43
CA LYS A 142 13.17 -3.90 -11.68
C LYS A 142 13.41 -2.44 -12.05
N ALA A 143 14.46 -2.18 -12.84
CA ALA A 143 14.82 -0.83 -13.25
C ALA A 143 13.73 -0.13 -14.07
N ASP A 144 12.92 -0.89 -14.80
CA ASP A 144 11.81 -0.44 -15.63
C ASP A 144 10.43 -0.71 -15.00
N ALA A 145 10.39 -1.02 -13.70
CA ALA A 145 9.17 -1.33 -13.01
C ALA A 145 8.14 -0.19 -13.10
N ARG A 146 6.91 -0.55 -13.42
CA ARG A 146 5.79 0.40 -13.40
C ARG A 146 5.36 0.66 -11.96
N GLN A 147 5.15 1.92 -11.62
CA GLN A 147 4.85 2.29 -10.24
C GLN A 147 3.59 3.14 -10.19
N MET A 148 2.70 2.80 -9.29
CA MET A 148 1.58 3.61 -8.88
C MET A 148 1.71 3.92 -7.40
N LEU A 149 1.81 5.21 -7.10
CA LEU A 149 1.86 5.72 -5.73
C LEU A 149 0.65 6.62 -5.50
N ILE A 150 0.01 6.45 -4.35
CA ILE A 150 -1.09 7.30 -3.92
C ILE A 150 -0.67 8.02 -2.63
N THR A 151 -0.64 9.35 -2.68
CA THR A 151 -0.27 10.21 -1.55
C THR A 151 -1.44 11.05 -1.09
N LEU A 152 -1.33 11.60 0.12
CA LEU A 152 -2.29 12.52 0.70
C LEU A 152 -1.63 13.89 0.84
N GLU A 153 -2.34 14.92 0.41
CA GLU A 153 -1.91 16.32 0.52
C GLU A 153 -2.92 17.07 1.40
N TYR A 154 -2.45 17.55 2.52
CA TYR A 154 -3.22 18.37 3.46
C TYR A 154 -2.27 19.16 4.36
N ASP A 155 -2.78 20.15 5.10
CA ASP A 155 -2.01 20.90 6.08
C ASP A 155 -1.67 20.04 7.29
N GLN A 156 -0.46 19.46 7.29
CA GLN A 156 0.03 18.57 8.35
C GLN A 156 0.10 19.26 9.72
N SER A 157 0.16 20.59 9.78
CA SER A 157 0.20 21.31 11.05
C SER A 157 -1.09 21.23 11.85
N LYS A 158 -2.21 20.87 11.18
CA LYS A 158 -3.54 20.77 11.78
C LYS A 158 -3.90 19.40 12.30
N ALA A 159 -3.25 18.35 11.81
CA ALA A 159 -3.56 16.98 12.23
C ALA A 159 -2.33 16.10 12.24
N ASP A 160 -2.18 15.35 13.32
CA ASP A 160 -1.13 14.35 13.44
C ASP A 160 -1.40 13.13 12.55
N GLY A 161 -0.32 12.58 11.95
CA GLY A 161 -0.36 11.31 11.27
C GLY A 161 -0.44 10.11 12.25
N PRO A 162 -0.55 8.89 11.76
CA PRO A 162 -0.84 8.52 10.38
C PRO A 162 -2.33 8.66 10.00
N PRO A 163 -2.66 8.78 8.73
CA PRO A 163 -1.75 8.95 7.61
C PRO A 163 -1.15 10.35 7.60
N PHE A 164 0.09 10.45 7.09
CA PHE A 164 0.82 11.72 6.99
C PHE A 164 0.64 12.34 5.60
N SER A 165 0.72 13.66 5.53
CA SER A 165 0.82 14.37 4.26
C SER A 165 2.16 14.09 3.58
N VAL A 166 2.13 13.90 2.26
CA VAL A 166 3.31 13.76 1.40
C VAL A 166 3.14 14.68 0.20
N LEU A 167 3.85 15.78 0.21
CA LEU A 167 3.69 16.85 -0.78
C LEU A 167 4.41 16.51 -2.11
N PRO A 168 4.02 17.14 -3.24
CA PRO A 168 4.59 16.89 -4.56
C PRO A 168 6.11 16.97 -4.64
N ASP A 169 6.71 17.95 -3.98
CA ASP A 169 8.16 18.13 -3.98
C ASP A 169 8.88 16.96 -3.30
N GLU A 170 8.29 16.40 -2.25
CA GLU A 170 8.82 15.21 -1.58
C GLU A 170 8.73 13.98 -2.49
N VAL A 171 7.59 13.78 -3.16
CA VAL A 171 7.43 12.69 -4.14
C VAL A 171 8.48 12.78 -5.23
N LYS A 172 8.67 13.97 -5.82
CA LYS A 172 9.65 14.19 -6.87
C LYS A 172 11.09 14.03 -6.42
N ALA A 173 11.40 14.41 -5.19
CA ALA A 173 12.72 14.18 -4.62
C ALA A 173 13.06 12.69 -4.52
N TYR A 174 12.09 11.88 -4.16
CA TYR A 174 12.27 10.43 -4.02
C TYR A 174 12.11 9.67 -5.34
N TRP A 175 11.15 10.06 -6.17
CA TRP A 175 10.82 9.42 -7.45
C TRP A 175 10.72 10.45 -8.58
N PRO A 176 11.83 10.96 -9.09
CA PRO A 176 11.82 11.98 -10.14
C PRO A 176 11.13 11.54 -11.44
N ALA A 177 11.02 10.22 -11.67
CA ALA A 177 10.34 9.66 -12.84
C ALA A 177 8.81 9.56 -12.69
N LEU A 178 8.26 9.77 -11.49
CA LEU A 178 6.81 9.75 -11.31
C LEU A 178 6.17 11.05 -11.78
N CYS A 179 5.11 10.92 -12.57
CA CYS A 179 4.26 12.00 -13.00
C CYS A 179 2.91 11.96 -12.31
N ARG A 180 2.38 13.12 -11.93
CA ARG A 180 1.02 13.22 -11.38
C ARG A 180 0.02 12.90 -12.48
N ALA A 181 -0.73 11.82 -12.29
CA ALA A 181 -1.71 11.32 -13.25
C ALA A 181 -3.12 11.84 -12.99
N GLY A 182 -3.41 12.22 -11.76
CA GLY A 182 -4.71 12.76 -11.38
C GLY A 182 -4.85 12.96 -9.88
N ASP A 183 -5.96 13.56 -9.53
CA ASP A 183 -6.36 13.82 -8.16
C ASP A 183 -7.74 13.21 -7.90
N LEU A 184 -7.87 12.61 -6.74
CA LEU A 184 -9.16 12.26 -6.16
C LEU A 184 -9.39 13.23 -5.01
N SER A 185 -9.94 14.39 -5.32
CA SER A 185 -10.36 15.33 -4.30
C SER A 185 -11.65 14.84 -3.66
N SER A 186 -11.67 14.70 -2.36
CA SER A 186 -12.95 14.51 -1.69
C SER A 186 -12.95 15.00 -0.26
N LEU A 187 -13.36 16.23 -0.08
CA LEU A 187 -13.83 16.70 1.21
C LEU A 187 -14.95 15.80 1.76
N ASP A 188 -15.76 15.22 0.87
CA ASP A 188 -16.87 14.33 1.24
C ASP A 188 -16.38 12.98 1.80
N ASN A 189 -15.24 12.47 1.32
CA ASN A 189 -14.64 11.21 1.76
C ASN A 189 -13.47 11.40 2.75
N MET A 190 -13.20 12.63 3.16
CA MET A 190 -12.17 12.93 4.13
C MET A 190 -12.48 12.24 5.47
N PRO A 191 -11.53 11.49 6.04
CA PRO A 191 -11.72 10.85 7.33
C PRO A 191 -12.14 11.85 8.43
N PRO A 192 -13.04 11.46 9.35
CA PRO A 192 -13.59 12.35 10.38
C PRO A 192 -12.51 13.13 11.15
N LYS A 193 -11.40 12.48 11.51
CA LYS A 193 -10.30 13.12 12.26
C LYS A 193 -9.74 14.36 11.58
N PHE A 194 -9.67 14.39 10.25
CA PHE A 194 -9.16 15.54 9.49
C PHE A 194 -10.22 16.65 9.40
N ARG A 195 -11.48 16.28 9.29
CA ARG A 195 -12.61 17.21 9.32
C ARG A 195 -12.71 17.89 10.67
N ASP A 196 -12.60 17.12 11.75
CA ASP A 196 -12.66 17.62 13.14
C ASP A 196 -11.44 18.52 13.46
N ALA A 197 -10.30 18.29 12.80
CA ALA A 197 -9.11 19.13 12.88
C ALA A 197 -9.21 20.43 12.03
N GLY A 198 -10.33 20.66 11.34
CA GLY A 198 -10.54 21.86 10.52
C GLY A 198 -9.70 21.90 9.25
N ILE A 199 -9.36 20.74 8.69
CA ILE A 199 -8.72 20.64 7.38
C ILE A 199 -9.74 20.97 6.29
N SER A 200 -9.47 22.02 5.51
CA SER A 200 -10.33 22.51 4.43
C SER A 200 -9.92 22.07 3.04
N GLU A 201 -8.67 21.60 2.89
CA GLU A 201 -8.11 21.09 1.64
C GLU A 201 -7.51 19.72 1.90
N PHE A 202 -8.01 18.71 1.19
CA PHE A 202 -7.56 17.33 1.30
C PHE A 202 -7.60 16.71 -0.09
N THR A 203 -6.44 16.28 -0.56
CA THR A 203 -6.28 15.69 -1.89
C THR A 203 -5.61 14.33 -1.78
N GLU A 204 -6.18 13.34 -2.42
CA GLU A 204 -5.53 12.07 -2.71
C GLU A 204 -4.92 12.18 -4.11
N ALA A 205 -3.59 12.25 -4.18
CA ALA A 205 -2.86 12.45 -5.42
C ALA A 205 -2.33 11.11 -5.96
N VAL A 206 -2.54 10.88 -7.25
CA VAL A 206 -2.12 9.66 -7.95
C VAL A 206 -0.90 9.95 -8.80
N TRP A 207 0.15 9.16 -8.60
CA TRP A 207 1.43 9.27 -9.29
C TRP A 207 1.72 7.98 -10.04
N LEU A 208 2.16 8.10 -11.29
CA LEU A 208 2.52 6.97 -12.14
C LEU A 208 3.90 7.16 -12.77
N THR A 209 4.60 6.06 -13.02
CA THR A 209 5.71 6.06 -13.99
C THR A 209 5.16 6.36 -15.39
N SER A 210 5.82 7.26 -16.11
CA SER A 210 5.54 7.57 -17.52
C SER A 210 5.77 6.36 -18.43
#